data_6551d5e49aa22efa7d0ffe8adfd0ab90
#
_entry.id   6551d5e49aa22efa7d0ffe8adfd0ab90
#
_cell.length_a   1.000
_cell.length_b   1.000
_cell.length_c   1.000
_cell.angle_alpha   90.00
_cell.angle_beta   90.00
_cell.angle_gamma   90.00
#
_symmetry.space_group_name_H-M   'P 1'
#
loop_
_entity.id
_entity.type
_entity.pdbx_description
1 polymer ?
#
loop_
_entity_poly.entity_id
_entity_poly.type
_entity_poly.pdbx_seq_one_letter_code
_entity_poly.pdbx_strand_id
1 'polypeptide(L)'
;MSSNSLCKLKLMNDISDYIQGELIKTPFNLYNLITKYIESNNNTKVAFVGGYLRDLLISKFHKKSFSKPVDIDLVIEGSSISLAKFIKKNIVNVDLCLIKEFNLYNTVEINIDDYKIDIASARKEIYSAPGLNPTVTKSTIEEDLKRRDFTINSIAFEVSTRKIYDLYGGISDIKSKKLNLLHRKSISDDPSRLIRCAKYASRLDFNISNNTLKQSQETVRQWPWKSLETHQKMIFPPALGIRM
;
A
#
# COMPACT_ATOMS: atom_id res chain seq x y z
N MET A 1 12.60 31.53 2.27
CA MET A 1 11.65 30.51 1.76
C MET A 1 10.54 31.24 1.03
N SER A 2 10.13 30.78 -0.16
CA SER A 2 9.03 31.39 -0.91
C SER A 2 7.69 31.11 -0.19
N SER A 3 6.69 32.00 -0.38
CA SER A 3 5.34 31.82 0.19
C SER A 3 4.69 30.48 -0.19
N ASN A 4 4.96 29.97 -1.39
CA ASN A 4 4.53 28.66 -1.88
C ASN A 4 5.16 27.49 -1.08
N SER A 5 6.43 27.62 -0.67
CA SER A 5 7.12 26.60 0.12
C SER A 5 6.55 26.51 1.54
N LEU A 6 6.25 27.66 2.16
CA LEU A 6 5.63 27.72 3.48
C LEU A 6 4.21 27.15 3.49
N CYS A 7 3.41 27.46 2.47
CA CYS A 7 2.06 26.93 2.32
C CYS A 7 2.05 25.40 2.15
N LYS A 8 2.97 24.87 1.35
CA LYS A 8 3.13 23.41 1.15
C LYS A 8 3.56 22.72 2.44
N LEU A 9 4.51 23.30 3.20
CA LEU A 9 4.96 22.74 4.47
C LEU A 9 3.81 22.71 5.50
N LYS A 10 3.04 23.80 5.62
CA LYS A 10 1.89 23.86 6.52
C LYS A 10 0.84 22.82 6.17
N LEU A 11 0.55 22.61 4.89
CA LEU A 11 -0.39 21.59 4.43
C LEU A 11 0.10 20.18 4.77
N MET A 12 1.38 19.89 4.59
CA MET A 12 1.93 18.56 4.91
C MET A 12 1.92 18.28 6.41
N ASN A 13 2.18 19.28 7.25
CA ASN A 13 2.06 19.17 8.70
C ASN A 13 0.61 18.88 9.13
N ASP A 14 -0.37 19.63 8.59
CA ASP A 14 -1.80 19.39 8.85
C ASP A 14 -2.25 17.98 8.45
N ILE A 15 -1.74 17.45 7.34
CA ILE A 15 -2.02 16.07 6.91
C ILE A 15 -1.36 15.08 7.88
N SER A 16 -0.12 15.32 8.28
CA SER A 16 0.63 14.48 9.22
C SER A 16 -0.07 14.40 10.58
N ASP A 17 -0.50 15.54 11.13
CA ASP A 17 -1.24 15.62 12.39
C ASP A 17 -2.57 14.86 12.33
N TYR A 18 -3.30 15.02 11.23
CA TYR A 18 -4.55 14.28 11.00
C TYR A 18 -4.30 12.77 10.95
N ILE A 19 -3.32 12.31 10.15
CA ILE A 19 -3.00 10.89 10.04
C ILE A 19 -2.64 10.34 11.41
N GLN A 20 -1.73 10.96 12.14
CA GLN A 20 -1.34 10.52 13.47
C GLN A 20 -2.52 10.43 14.42
N GLY A 21 -3.39 11.44 14.44
CA GLY A 21 -4.59 11.46 15.27
C GLY A 21 -5.54 10.29 15.01
N GLU A 22 -5.64 9.85 13.75
CA GLU A 22 -6.43 8.65 13.40
C GLU A 22 -5.68 7.34 13.70
N LEU A 23 -4.36 7.30 13.48
CA LEU A 23 -3.56 6.10 13.74
C LEU A 23 -3.47 5.75 15.23
N ILE A 24 -3.48 6.73 16.12
CA ILE A 24 -3.53 6.51 17.58
C ILE A 24 -4.81 5.79 18.00
N LYS A 25 -5.90 5.95 17.24
CA LYS A 25 -7.18 5.27 17.47
C LYS A 25 -7.24 3.85 16.91
N THR A 26 -6.14 3.36 16.30
CA THR A 26 -6.09 1.98 15.77
C THR A 26 -6.36 0.96 16.88
N PRO A 27 -7.03 -0.17 16.54
CA PRO A 27 -7.36 -1.20 17.52
C PRO A 27 -6.09 -1.77 18.18
N PHE A 28 -6.29 -2.38 19.34
CA PHE A 28 -5.21 -3.06 20.09
C PHE A 28 -4.04 -2.15 20.49
N ASN A 29 -4.25 -0.83 20.48
CA ASN A 29 -3.18 0.14 20.73
C ASN A 29 -1.98 -0.03 19.77
N LEU A 30 -2.27 -0.45 18.54
CA LEU A 30 -1.28 -0.86 17.53
C LEU A 30 -0.23 0.22 17.27
N TYR A 31 -0.64 1.49 17.15
CA TYR A 31 0.29 2.60 16.94
C TYR A 31 1.35 2.68 18.04
N ASN A 32 0.94 2.58 19.31
CA ASN A 32 1.85 2.63 20.44
C ASN A 32 2.71 1.36 20.56
N LEU A 33 2.18 0.19 20.17
CA LEU A 33 2.98 -1.05 20.12
C LEU A 33 4.09 -0.92 19.06
N ILE A 34 3.79 -0.35 17.89
CA ILE A 34 4.81 -0.08 16.86
C ILE A 34 5.85 0.91 17.39
N THR A 35 5.43 1.99 18.06
CA THR A 35 6.35 2.97 18.66
C THR A 35 7.30 2.29 19.66
N LYS A 36 6.78 1.47 20.57
CA LYS A 36 7.60 0.70 21.53
C LYS A 36 8.57 -0.26 20.84
N TYR A 37 8.14 -0.90 19.76
CA TYR A 37 9.01 -1.77 18.97
C TYR A 37 10.18 -1.00 18.36
N ILE A 38 9.91 0.17 17.77
CA ILE A 38 10.93 1.04 17.18
C ILE A 38 11.96 1.48 18.23
N GLU A 39 11.50 1.92 19.42
CA GLU A 39 12.34 2.33 20.54
C GLU A 39 13.27 1.20 21.04
N SER A 40 12.77 -0.04 21.00
CA SER A 40 13.51 -1.24 21.43
C SER A 40 14.45 -1.81 20.37
N ASN A 41 14.30 -1.38 19.11
CA ASN A 41 15.05 -1.92 17.97
C ASN A 41 15.69 -0.80 17.16
N ASN A 42 16.76 -0.26 17.68
CA ASN A 42 17.54 0.90 17.19
C ASN A 42 17.36 1.19 15.70
N ASN A 43 16.70 2.33 15.38
CA ASN A 43 16.55 2.91 14.05
C ASN A 43 15.74 2.08 13.02
N THR A 44 14.98 1.08 13.44
CA THR A 44 14.07 0.38 12.54
C THR A 44 12.94 1.32 12.12
N LYS A 45 12.79 1.55 10.81
CA LYS A 45 11.68 2.35 10.30
C LYS A 45 10.46 1.47 10.05
N VAL A 46 9.31 1.90 10.56
CA VAL A 46 8.02 1.29 10.31
C VAL A 46 7.06 2.35 9.80
N ALA A 47 6.31 2.03 8.75
CA ALA A 47 5.32 2.94 8.19
C ALA A 47 3.97 2.25 7.93
N PHE A 48 2.89 3.00 8.12
CA PHE A 48 1.58 2.66 7.58
C PHE A 48 1.56 2.98 6.09
N VAL A 49 0.93 2.13 5.28
CA VAL A 49 0.93 2.25 3.82
C VAL A 49 -0.39 1.78 3.22
N GLY A 50 -0.48 1.78 1.91
CA GLY A 50 -1.50 1.04 1.16
C GLY A 50 -2.93 1.54 1.32
N GLY A 51 -3.85 0.58 1.39
CA GLY A 51 -5.29 0.83 1.39
C GLY A 51 -5.77 1.62 2.59
N TYR A 52 -5.25 1.29 3.76
CA TYR A 52 -5.59 1.96 5.01
C TYR A 52 -5.30 3.47 4.95
N LEU A 53 -4.06 3.84 4.60
CA LEU A 53 -3.64 5.24 4.56
C LEU A 53 -4.36 6.04 3.45
N ARG A 54 -4.58 5.40 2.28
CA ARG A 54 -5.39 5.98 1.21
C ARG A 54 -6.80 6.32 1.70
N ASP A 55 -7.47 5.39 2.38
CA ASP A 55 -8.86 5.56 2.79
C ASP A 55 -9.00 6.62 3.90
N LEU A 56 -8.00 6.73 4.81
CA LEU A 56 -7.88 7.86 5.74
C LEU A 56 -7.81 9.21 5.00
N LEU A 57 -6.97 9.30 3.98
CA LEU A 57 -6.82 10.54 3.21
C LEU A 57 -8.07 10.88 2.40
N ILE A 58 -8.77 9.87 1.85
CA ILE A 58 -10.07 10.06 1.20
C ILE A 58 -11.07 10.64 2.20
N SER A 59 -11.13 10.11 3.41
CA SER A 59 -12.01 10.63 4.46
C SER A 59 -11.70 12.11 4.76
N LYS A 60 -10.43 12.45 4.95
CA LYS A 60 -10.00 13.84 5.20
C LYS A 60 -10.44 14.81 4.10
N PHE A 61 -10.17 14.44 2.82
CA PHE A 61 -10.39 15.38 1.71
C PHE A 61 -11.80 15.41 1.16
N HIS A 62 -12.54 14.32 1.25
CA HIS A 62 -13.88 14.19 0.66
C HIS A 62 -14.99 14.10 1.69
N LYS A 63 -14.66 14.26 2.99
CA LYS A 63 -15.63 14.20 4.11
C LYS A 63 -16.51 12.93 4.06
N LYS A 64 -15.98 11.84 3.50
CA LYS A 64 -16.65 10.54 3.55
C LYS A 64 -16.40 9.91 4.92
N SER A 65 -17.44 9.28 5.48
CA SER A 65 -17.25 8.50 6.71
C SER A 65 -16.19 7.45 6.48
N PHE A 66 -15.15 7.44 7.31
CA PHE A 66 -14.16 6.38 7.33
C PHE A 66 -14.80 5.18 8.03
N SER A 67 -15.18 4.17 7.27
CA SER A 67 -15.54 2.89 7.86
C SER A 67 -14.26 2.32 8.49
N LYS A 68 -14.32 1.88 9.75
CA LYS A 68 -13.16 1.25 10.39
C LYS A 68 -12.61 0.19 9.45
N PRO A 69 -11.34 0.29 9.01
CA PRO A 69 -10.78 -0.69 8.11
C PRO A 69 -10.58 -1.99 8.85
N VAL A 70 -10.90 -3.06 8.18
CA VAL A 70 -10.58 -4.41 8.62
C VAL A 70 -9.11 -4.71 8.34
N ASP A 71 -8.55 -4.13 7.27
CA ASP A 71 -7.19 -4.37 6.80
C ASP A 71 -6.25 -3.19 7.10
N ILE A 72 -5.14 -3.45 7.78
CA ILE A 72 -4.08 -2.49 8.09
C ILE A 72 -2.79 -2.95 7.44
N ASP A 73 -2.24 -2.15 6.53
CA ASP A 73 -1.00 -2.44 5.82
C ASP A 73 0.18 -1.72 6.49
N LEU A 74 1.22 -2.46 6.84
CA LEU A 74 2.49 -1.96 7.39
C LEU A 74 3.67 -2.36 6.50
N VAL A 75 4.67 -1.50 6.43
CA VAL A 75 5.98 -1.80 5.85
C VAL A 75 7.07 -1.50 6.86
N ILE A 76 8.10 -2.35 6.93
CA ILE A 76 9.23 -2.22 7.86
C ILE A 76 10.56 -2.34 7.12
N GLU A 77 11.49 -1.41 7.36
CA GLU A 77 12.91 -1.59 7.00
C GLU A 77 13.57 -2.52 8.02
N GLY A 78 13.25 -3.81 7.94
CA GLY A 78 13.67 -4.80 8.91
C GLY A 78 12.93 -6.12 8.74
N SER A 79 12.77 -6.85 9.84
CA SER A 79 12.08 -8.14 9.85
C SER A 79 10.60 -7.98 10.16
N SER A 80 9.74 -8.25 9.18
CA SER A 80 8.28 -8.31 9.36
C SER A 80 7.87 -9.33 10.42
N ILE A 81 8.56 -10.48 10.44
CA ILE A 81 8.33 -11.56 11.41
C ILE A 81 8.63 -11.09 12.85
N SER A 82 9.74 -10.35 13.06
CA SER A 82 10.10 -9.85 14.38
C SER A 82 9.07 -8.85 14.92
N LEU A 83 8.60 -7.93 14.06
CA LEU A 83 7.54 -6.98 14.41
C LEU A 83 6.22 -7.72 14.71
N ALA A 84 5.85 -8.69 13.88
CA ALA A 84 4.64 -9.49 14.08
C ALA A 84 4.64 -10.25 15.41
N LYS A 85 5.76 -10.90 15.75
CA LYS A 85 5.94 -11.60 17.03
C LYS A 85 5.88 -10.64 18.22
N PHE A 86 6.48 -9.44 18.10
CA PHE A 86 6.40 -8.41 19.12
C PHE A 86 4.96 -7.94 19.33
N ILE A 87 4.23 -7.64 18.26
CA ILE A 87 2.82 -7.23 18.33
C ILE A 87 2.01 -8.33 19.01
N LYS A 88 2.10 -9.58 18.57
CA LYS A 88 1.39 -10.72 19.17
C LYS A 88 1.66 -10.87 20.66
N LYS A 89 2.94 -10.73 21.07
CA LYS A 89 3.34 -10.88 22.48
C LYS A 89 2.76 -9.79 23.39
N ASN A 90 2.52 -8.60 22.85
CA ASN A 90 2.14 -7.41 23.62
C ASN A 90 0.66 -7.00 23.45
N ILE A 91 -0.10 -7.71 22.64
CA ILE A 91 -1.55 -7.54 22.58
C ILE A 91 -2.18 -8.18 23.80
N VAL A 92 -3.06 -7.45 24.45
CA VAL A 92 -3.78 -7.87 25.67
C VAL A 92 -5.27 -7.97 25.34
N ASN A 93 -5.96 -8.92 26.01
CA ASN A 93 -7.41 -9.13 25.89
C ASN A 93 -7.87 -9.53 24.46
N VAL A 94 -7.16 -10.46 23.84
CA VAL A 94 -7.50 -11.02 22.53
C VAL A 94 -7.62 -12.53 22.64
N ASP A 95 -8.76 -13.08 22.27
CA ASP A 95 -9.04 -14.52 22.34
C ASP A 95 -8.31 -15.28 21.23
N LEU A 96 -8.15 -14.68 20.07
CA LEU A 96 -7.53 -15.31 18.91
C LEU A 96 -6.56 -14.36 18.19
N CYS A 97 -5.28 -14.77 18.13
CA CYS A 97 -4.27 -14.09 17.32
C CYS A 97 -3.51 -15.12 16.49
N LEU A 98 -3.80 -15.17 15.19
CA LEU A 98 -3.16 -16.07 14.22
C LEU A 98 -2.11 -15.31 13.42
N ILE A 99 -0.93 -15.92 13.27
CA ILE A 99 0.13 -15.43 12.39
C ILE A 99 0.31 -16.39 11.22
N LYS A 100 0.30 -15.83 9.99
CA LYS A 100 0.67 -16.55 8.78
C LYS A 100 1.89 -15.89 8.15
N GLU A 101 2.92 -16.68 7.88
CA GLU A 101 4.17 -16.23 7.29
C GLU A 101 4.21 -16.60 5.80
N PHE A 102 4.56 -15.63 4.95
CA PHE A 102 4.74 -15.80 3.51
C PHE A 102 6.20 -15.54 3.17
N ASN A 103 7.04 -16.57 3.36
CA ASN A 103 8.49 -16.45 3.30
C ASN A 103 9.03 -15.94 1.96
N LEU A 104 8.37 -16.30 0.85
CA LEU A 104 8.80 -15.87 -0.49
C LEU A 104 8.88 -14.33 -0.63
N TYR A 105 7.98 -13.62 0.03
CA TYR A 105 7.89 -12.15 -0.06
C TYR A 105 8.21 -11.44 1.25
N ASN A 106 8.69 -12.17 2.27
CA ASN A 106 8.92 -11.63 3.61
C ASN A 106 7.73 -10.81 4.13
N THR A 107 6.53 -11.37 4.00
CA THR A 107 5.27 -10.78 4.46
C THR A 107 4.67 -11.65 5.55
N VAL A 108 4.07 -11.02 6.53
CA VAL A 108 3.35 -11.67 7.64
C VAL A 108 1.97 -11.10 7.75
N GLU A 109 0.98 -11.95 7.86
CA GLU A 109 -0.40 -11.62 8.15
C GLU A 109 -0.71 -11.96 9.60
N ILE A 110 -1.24 -11.01 10.35
CA ILE A 110 -1.78 -11.21 11.70
C ILE A 110 -3.29 -11.01 11.62
N ASN A 111 -4.03 -12.02 12.02
CA ASN A 111 -5.48 -11.93 12.16
C ASN A 111 -5.82 -11.86 13.65
N ILE A 112 -6.53 -10.81 14.06
CA ILE A 112 -6.92 -10.52 15.44
C ILE A 112 -8.38 -10.11 15.42
N ASP A 113 -9.27 -10.94 15.98
CA ASP A 113 -10.72 -10.74 15.87
C ASP A 113 -11.13 -10.47 14.41
N ASP A 114 -11.80 -9.35 14.13
CA ASP A 114 -12.21 -8.94 12.77
C ASP A 114 -11.12 -8.13 12.02
N TYR A 115 -9.94 -7.97 12.60
CA TYR A 115 -8.87 -7.17 12.02
C TYR A 115 -7.79 -8.03 11.39
N LYS A 116 -7.30 -7.56 10.26
CA LYS A 116 -6.15 -8.11 9.55
C LYS A 116 -5.03 -7.09 9.50
N ILE A 117 -3.84 -7.48 9.92
CA ILE A 117 -2.64 -6.64 9.85
C ILE A 117 -1.65 -7.33 8.92
N ASP A 118 -1.39 -6.72 7.78
CA ASP A 118 -0.39 -7.19 6.82
C ASP A 118 0.93 -6.43 7.04
N ILE A 119 1.99 -7.14 7.37
CA ILE A 119 3.32 -6.57 7.62
C ILE A 119 4.28 -7.08 6.56
N ALA A 120 4.80 -6.20 5.71
CA ALA A 120 5.81 -6.54 4.71
C ALA A 120 7.17 -5.97 5.09
N SER A 121 8.25 -6.74 4.92
CA SER A 121 9.59 -6.18 4.89
C SER A 121 9.75 -5.34 3.62
N ALA A 122 10.28 -4.12 3.76
CA ALA A 122 10.52 -3.22 2.64
C ALA A 122 11.42 -3.88 1.60
N ARG A 123 11.01 -3.84 0.34
CA ARG A 123 11.66 -4.60 -0.72
C ARG A 123 11.65 -3.90 -2.06
N LYS A 124 12.63 -4.25 -2.87
CA LYS A 124 12.68 -3.98 -4.30
C LYS A 124 12.26 -5.22 -5.07
N GLU A 125 11.51 -5.05 -6.14
CA GLU A 125 11.10 -6.11 -7.06
C GLU A 125 11.75 -5.88 -8.43
N ILE A 126 12.30 -6.95 -9.02
CA ILE A 126 12.90 -6.94 -10.35
C ILE A 126 12.20 -7.99 -11.18
N TYR A 127 11.52 -7.56 -12.23
CA TYR A 127 10.81 -8.43 -13.17
C TYR A 127 11.72 -8.76 -14.35
N SER A 128 12.03 -10.05 -14.54
CA SER A 128 12.87 -10.52 -15.65
C SER A 128 12.13 -10.51 -17.00
N ALA A 129 10.82 -10.69 -16.96
CA ALA A 129 9.95 -10.59 -18.13
C ALA A 129 8.52 -10.19 -17.68
N PRO A 130 7.70 -9.67 -18.62
CA PRO A 130 6.31 -9.30 -18.34
C PRO A 130 5.51 -10.44 -17.71
N GLY A 131 4.82 -10.15 -16.60
CA GLY A 131 3.92 -11.10 -15.92
C GLY A 131 4.58 -12.24 -15.17
N LEU A 132 5.90 -12.30 -15.09
CA LEU A 132 6.60 -13.27 -14.25
C LEU A 132 6.67 -12.80 -12.80
N ASN A 133 6.84 -13.76 -11.89
CA ASN A 133 7.09 -13.42 -10.49
C ASN A 133 8.43 -12.68 -10.36
N PRO A 134 8.49 -11.58 -9.59
CA PRO A 134 9.70 -10.80 -9.45
C PRO A 134 10.73 -11.49 -8.56
N THR A 135 12.00 -11.23 -8.81
CA THR A 135 13.05 -11.43 -7.82
C THR A 135 12.96 -10.31 -6.78
N VAL A 136 13.02 -10.70 -5.50
CA VAL A 136 12.81 -9.81 -4.37
C VAL A 136 14.10 -9.62 -3.60
N THR A 137 14.44 -8.36 -3.29
CA THR A 137 15.57 -8.01 -2.42
C THR A 137 15.15 -7.02 -1.35
N LYS A 138 15.73 -7.11 -0.14
CA LYS A 138 15.48 -6.14 0.94
C LYS A 138 15.85 -4.74 0.48
N SER A 139 15.07 -3.74 0.90
CA SER A 139 15.27 -2.36 0.48
C SER A 139 14.69 -1.36 1.49
N THR A 140 14.58 -0.09 1.11
CA THR A 140 14.01 0.99 1.90
C THR A 140 12.51 1.16 1.65
N ILE A 141 11.82 1.93 2.51
CA ILE A 141 10.41 2.29 2.31
C ILE A 141 10.24 3.01 0.97
N GLU A 142 11.13 3.93 0.61
CA GLU A 142 11.08 4.66 -0.65
C GLU A 142 11.13 3.72 -1.87
N GLU A 143 11.98 2.69 -1.83
CA GLU A 143 12.05 1.70 -2.91
C GLU A 143 10.82 0.79 -2.94
N ASP A 144 10.28 0.42 -1.76
CA ASP A 144 9.03 -0.35 -1.68
C ASP A 144 7.85 0.38 -2.30
N LEU A 145 7.78 1.70 -2.14
CA LEU A 145 6.73 2.51 -2.75
C LEU A 145 6.78 2.50 -4.28
N LYS A 146 7.97 2.35 -4.89
CA LYS A 146 8.15 2.35 -6.36
C LYS A 146 7.54 1.14 -7.06
N ARG A 147 7.42 0.00 -6.38
CA ARG A 147 6.89 -1.25 -6.96
C ARG A 147 5.37 -1.37 -6.91
N ARG A 148 4.68 -0.43 -6.24
CA ARG A 148 3.23 -0.48 -6.04
C ARG A 148 2.47 -0.22 -7.34
N ASP A 149 1.15 -0.39 -7.30
CA ASP A 149 0.28 -0.32 -8.48
C ASP A 149 -0.09 1.12 -8.87
N PHE A 150 -0.67 1.87 -7.92
CA PHE A 150 -1.22 3.20 -8.15
C PHE A 150 -0.60 4.23 -7.21
N THR A 151 -0.53 5.48 -7.69
CA THR A 151 -0.02 6.61 -6.90
C THR A 151 -0.72 6.74 -5.55
N ILE A 152 -2.05 6.55 -5.53
CA ILE A 152 -2.87 6.63 -4.32
C ILE A 152 -2.58 5.53 -3.29
N ASN A 153 -1.97 4.42 -3.69
CA ASN A 153 -1.54 3.33 -2.82
C ASN A 153 -0.04 3.39 -2.49
N SER A 154 0.68 4.36 -3.09
CA SER A 154 2.12 4.57 -2.93
C SER A 154 2.43 5.75 -2.01
N ILE A 155 1.67 5.86 -0.93
CA ILE A 155 1.87 6.83 0.14
C ILE A 155 2.24 6.05 1.40
N ALA A 156 3.21 6.56 2.17
CA ALA A 156 3.58 5.98 3.45
C ALA A 156 3.63 7.06 4.54
N PHE A 157 3.29 6.66 5.76
CA PHE A 157 3.44 7.46 6.97
C PHE A 157 4.36 6.74 7.95
N GLU A 158 5.58 7.24 8.10
CA GLU A 158 6.58 6.71 9.02
C GLU A 158 6.24 7.08 10.47
N VAL A 159 6.20 6.09 11.34
CA VAL A 159 5.73 6.27 12.72
C VAL A 159 6.69 7.10 13.57
N SER A 160 8.01 6.87 13.47
CA SER A 160 9.01 7.51 14.33
C SER A 160 9.18 9.01 14.06
N THR A 161 9.23 9.39 12.78
CA THR A 161 9.49 10.77 12.36
C THR A 161 8.22 11.51 11.96
N ARG A 162 7.10 10.83 11.83
CA ARG A 162 5.83 11.34 11.31
C ARG A 162 5.93 11.85 9.87
N LYS A 163 6.99 11.41 9.16
CA LYS A 163 7.25 11.79 7.78
C LYS A 163 6.26 11.10 6.84
N ILE A 164 5.69 11.89 5.93
CA ILE A 164 4.88 11.39 4.83
C ILE A 164 5.76 11.22 3.60
N TYR A 165 5.76 10.02 3.02
CA TYR A 165 6.36 9.72 1.73
C TYR A 165 5.24 9.74 0.68
N ASP A 166 5.25 10.74 -0.17
CA ASP A 166 4.36 10.87 -1.34
C ASP A 166 5.19 11.23 -2.57
N LEU A 167 5.98 10.25 -3.01
CA LEU A 167 6.97 10.42 -4.09
C LEU A 167 6.32 10.60 -5.47
N TYR A 168 5.06 10.18 -5.61
CA TYR A 168 4.37 10.09 -6.90
C TYR A 168 3.10 10.94 -6.97
N GLY A 169 2.88 11.82 -5.98
CA GLY A 169 1.75 12.73 -5.98
C GLY A 169 0.40 12.07 -5.67
N GLY A 170 0.41 10.96 -4.94
CA GLY A 170 -0.80 10.22 -4.58
C GLY A 170 -1.79 11.06 -3.78
N ILE A 171 -1.33 11.97 -2.90
CA ILE A 171 -2.19 12.90 -2.18
C ILE A 171 -2.93 13.85 -3.13
N SER A 172 -2.24 14.35 -4.17
CA SER A 172 -2.85 15.18 -5.20
C SER A 172 -3.90 14.42 -6.00
N ASP A 173 -3.59 13.17 -6.34
CA ASP A 173 -4.52 12.29 -7.07
C ASP A 173 -5.76 11.94 -6.24
N ILE A 174 -5.59 11.70 -4.92
CA ILE A 174 -6.73 11.52 -4.02
C ILE A 174 -7.61 12.77 -4.02
N LYS A 175 -7.03 13.97 -3.86
CA LYS A 175 -7.79 15.23 -3.86
C LYS A 175 -8.58 15.44 -5.15
N SER A 176 -7.99 15.10 -6.29
CA SER A 176 -8.61 15.27 -7.60
C SER A 176 -9.41 14.05 -8.08
N LYS A 177 -9.58 13.03 -7.23
CA LYS A 177 -10.25 11.75 -7.55
C LYS A 177 -9.71 11.10 -8.82
N LYS A 178 -8.39 11.06 -8.98
CA LYS A 178 -7.73 10.46 -10.13
C LYS A 178 -7.07 9.14 -9.77
N LEU A 179 -7.14 8.19 -10.68
CA LEU A 179 -6.44 6.92 -10.59
C LEU A 179 -5.31 6.88 -11.62
N ASN A 180 -4.07 6.99 -11.14
CA ASN A 180 -2.86 6.95 -11.92
C ASN A 180 -2.04 5.71 -11.60
N LEU A 181 -1.57 5.00 -12.65
CA LEU A 181 -0.52 4.00 -12.52
C LEU A 181 0.79 4.66 -12.14
N LEU A 182 1.60 3.96 -11.35
CA LEU A 182 2.83 4.50 -10.80
C LEU A 182 3.90 4.73 -11.87
N HIS A 183 4.03 3.82 -12.85
CA HIS A 183 5.03 3.89 -13.92
C HIS A 183 4.56 3.16 -15.18
N ARG A 184 5.24 3.41 -16.30
CA ARG A 184 4.86 2.89 -17.63
C ARG A 184 4.84 1.37 -17.74
N LYS A 185 5.66 0.66 -16.97
CA LYS A 185 5.70 -0.80 -16.99
C LYS A 185 4.74 -1.45 -15.97
N SER A 186 3.98 -0.64 -15.24
CA SER A 186 3.18 -1.11 -14.11
C SER A 186 2.26 -2.29 -14.45
N ILE A 187 1.53 -2.22 -15.58
CA ILE A 187 0.65 -3.32 -16.00
C ILE A 187 1.46 -4.46 -16.62
N SER A 188 2.55 -4.16 -17.34
CA SER A 188 3.38 -5.22 -17.90
C SER A 188 4.13 -6.02 -16.84
N ASP A 189 4.52 -5.41 -15.76
CA ASP A 189 5.15 -6.11 -14.63
C ASP A 189 4.13 -7.03 -13.93
N ASP A 190 2.92 -6.51 -13.68
CA ASP A 190 1.82 -7.27 -13.07
C ASP A 190 0.49 -6.96 -13.76
N PRO A 191 0.01 -7.83 -14.66
CA PRO A 191 -1.24 -7.65 -15.40
C PRO A 191 -2.49 -7.60 -14.50
N SER A 192 -2.43 -8.16 -13.29
CA SER A 192 -3.56 -8.09 -12.34
C SER A 192 -3.93 -6.64 -11.99
N ARG A 193 -3.00 -5.70 -12.14
CA ARG A 193 -3.22 -4.27 -11.93
C ARG A 193 -4.26 -3.67 -12.88
N LEU A 194 -4.51 -4.29 -14.04
CA LEU A 194 -5.57 -3.88 -14.94
C LEU A 194 -6.95 -4.08 -14.30
N ILE A 195 -7.17 -5.25 -13.68
CA ILE A 195 -8.43 -5.53 -12.97
C ILE A 195 -8.53 -4.69 -11.70
N ARG A 196 -7.42 -4.53 -10.98
CA ARG A 196 -7.37 -3.64 -9.81
C ARG A 196 -7.71 -2.20 -10.18
N CYS A 197 -7.28 -1.73 -11.37
CA CYS A 197 -7.64 -0.41 -11.89
C CYS A 197 -9.16 -0.24 -11.99
N ALA A 198 -9.84 -1.18 -12.65
CA ALA A 198 -11.30 -1.14 -12.76
C ALA A 198 -12.02 -1.22 -11.40
N LYS A 199 -11.56 -2.12 -10.52
CA LYS A 199 -12.09 -2.24 -9.15
C LYS A 199 -11.93 -0.96 -8.35
N TYR A 200 -10.76 -0.32 -8.36
CA TYR A 200 -10.54 0.92 -7.62
C TYR A 200 -11.30 2.10 -8.21
N ALA A 201 -11.37 2.23 -9.54
CA ALA A 201 -12.15 3.27 -10.18
C ALA A 201 -13.62 3.21 -9.74
N SER A 202 -14.22 2.02 -9.78
CA SER A 202 -15.61 1.81 -9.37
C SER A 202 -15.80 1.99 -7.86
N ARG A 203 -14.98 1.34 -7.02
CA ARG A 203 -15.14 1.36 -5.55
C ARG A 203 -14.93 2.75 -4.94
N LEU A 204 -13.94 3.48 -5.44
CA LEU A 204 -13.56 4.78 -4.89
C LEU A 204 -14.31 5.94 -5.53
N ASP A 205 -14.99 5.71 -6.65
CA ASP A 205 -15.58 6.75 -7.50
C ASP A 205 -14.48 7.72 -8.01
N PHE A 206 -13.39 7.13 -8.55
CA PHE A 206 -12.25 7.85 -9.10
C PHE A 206 -12.17 7.70 -10.61
N ASN A 207 -11.80 8.77 -11.31
CA ASN A 207 -11.61 8.76 -12.75
C ASN A 207 -10.25 8.18 -13.12
N ILE A 208 -10.23 7.20 -14.01
CA ILE A 208 -8.99 6.68 -14.59
C ILE A 208 -8.37 7.79 -15.44
N SER A 209 -7.10 8.11 -15.22
CA SER A 209 -6.41 9.13 -16.00
C SER A 209 -6.21 8.68 -17.46
N ASN A 210 -6.14 9.63 -18.38
CA ASN A 210 -5.90 9.34 -19.81
C ASN A 210 -4.61 8.56 -20.02
N ASN A 211 -3.56 8.87 -19.25
CA ASN A 211 -2.28 8.15 -19.31
C ASN A 211 -2.43 6.69 -18.87
N THR A 212 -3.14 6.44 -17.77
CA THR A 212 -3.44 5.08 -17.27
C THR A 212 -4.28 4.31 -18.28
N LEU A 213 -5.30 4.95 -18.86
CA LEU A 213 -6.17 4.32 -19.87
C LEU A 213 -5.37 3.93 -21.13
N LYS A 214 -4.52 4.84 -21.62
CA LYS A 214 -3.66 4.58 -22.77
C LYS A 214 -2.70 3.42 -22.51
N GLN A 215 -2.00 3.41 -21.38
CA GLN A 215 -1.12 2.30 -20.98
C GLN A 215 -1.87 0.98 -20.88
N SER A 216 -3.07 0.98 -20.30
CA SER A 216 -3.92 -0.21 -20.21
C SER A 216 -4.24 -0.78 -21.59
N GLN A 217 -4.66 0.08 -22.53
CA GLN A 217 -4.99 -0.31 -23.90
C GLN A 217 -3.76 -0.83 -24.66
N GLU A 218 -2.61 -0.14 -24.56
CA GLU A 218 -1.36 -0.56 -25.19
C GLU A 218 -0.91 -1.92 -24.65
N THR A 219 -0.94 -2.11 -23.34
CA THR A 219 -0.54 -3.39 -22.72
C THR A 219 -1.48 -4.51 -23.15
N VAL A 220 -2.80 -4.30 -23.14
CA VAL A 220 -3.78 -5.32 -23.58
C VAL A 220 -3.53 -5.76 -25.01
N ARG A 221 -3.18 -4.84 -25.92
CA ARG A 221 -2.90 -5.17 -27.35
C ARG A 221 -1.61 -5.94 -27.54
N GLN A 222 -0.57 -5.65 -26.75
CA GLN A 222 0.78 -6.18 -26.93
C GLN A 222 1.13 -7.35 -26.01
N TRP A 223 0.25 -7.66 -25.07
CA TRP A 223 0.55 -8.63 -24.02
C TRP A 223 0.65 -10.07 -24.56
N PRO A 224 1.71 -10.79 -24.19
CA PRO A 224 1.83 -12.20 -24.52
C PRO A 224 0.95 -13.04 -23.57
N TRP A 225 -0.37 -13.03 -23.76
CA TRP A 225 -1.36 -13.67 -22.88
C TRP A 225 -1.09 -15.14 -22.56
N LYS A 226 -0.30 -15.82 -23.39
CA LYS A 226 0.11 -17.22 -23.18
C LYS A 226 1.12 -17.38 -22.04
N SER A 227 1.86 -16.33 -21.66
CA SER A 227 2.90 -16.37 -20.64
C SER A 227 2.44 -16.00 -19.24
N LEU A 228 1.14 -15.85 -19.00
CA LEU A 228 0.60 -15.52 -17.69
C LEU A 228 0.83 -16.69 -16.70
N GLU A 229 1.26 -16.35 -15.50
CA GLU A 229 1.28 -17.28 -14.38
C GLU A 229 -0.12 -17.73 -13.99
N THR A 230 -0.25 -18.91 -13.38
CA THR A 230 -1.55 -19.53 -13.07
C THR A 230 -2.44 -18.63 -12.23
N HIS A 231 -1.89 -17.94 -11.21
CA HIS A 231 -2.66 -17.02 -10.37
C HIS A 231 -3.15 -15.79 -11.13
N GLN A 232 -2.37 -15.30 -12.09
CA GLN A 232 -2.76 -14.18 -12.96
C GLN A 232 -3.85 -14.61 -13.95
N LYS A 233 -3.77 -15.85 -14.47
CA LYS A 233 -4.81 -16.43 -15.30
C LYS A 233 -6.14 -16.55 -14.57
N MET A 234 -6.13 -16.86 -13.27
CA MET A 234 -7.33 -16.92 -12.44
C MET A 234 -7.97 -15.54 -12.20
N ILE A 235 -7.18 -14.48 -12.19
CA ILE A 235 -7.67 -13.10 -12.01
C ILE A 235 -8.32 -12.58 -13.31
N PHE A 236 -7.88 -13.08 -14.47
CA PHE A 236 -8.42 -12.77 -15.81
C PHE A 236 -9.48 -13.78 -16.31
N PRO A 237 -10.37 -14.32 -15.49
CA PRO A 237 -11.40 -15.20 -16.04
C PRO A 237 -12.32 -14.40 -16.97
N PRO A 238 -13.26 -15.03 -17.62
CA PRO A 238 -14.03 -14.62 -18.80
C PRO A 238 -14.59 -13.20 -18.83
N ALA A 239 -14.44 -12.43 -17.75
CA ALA A 239 -14.89 -11.04 -17.65
C ALA A 239 -14.34 -10.09 -18.74
N LEU A 240 -13.25 -10.47 -19.41
CA LEU A 240 -12.69 -9.71 -20.53
C LEU A 240 -13.02 -10.26 -21.92
N GLY A 241 -13.85 -11.31 -22.00
CA GLY A 241 -14.21 -11.91 -23.30
C GLY A 241 -13.05 -12.58 -24.03
N ILE A 242 -11.92 -12.79 -23.35
CA ILE A 242 -10.74 -13.46 -23.91
C ILE A 242 -11.00 -14.96 -23.77
N ARG A 243 -11.45 -15.60 -24.85
CA ARG A 243 -11.41 -17.06 -24.97
C ARG A 243 -9.94 -17.47 -25.07
N MET A 244 -9.44 -18.18 -24.06
CA MET A 244 -8.16 -18.86 -24.13
C MET A 244 -8.23 -20.05 -25.06
#